data_10ce8272ff7dfb3a96b2581d325e7d25
#
_entry.id   10ce8272ff7dfb3a96b2581d325e7d25
#
_cell.length_a   1.000
_cell.length_b   1.000
_cell.length_c   1.000
_cell.angle_alpha   90.00
_cell.angle_beta   90.00
_cell.angle_gamma   90.00
#
_symmetry.space_group_name_H-M   'P 1'
#
loop_
_entity.id
_entity.type
_entity.pdbx_description
1 polymer ?
#
loop_
_entity_poly.entity_id
_entity_poly.type
_entity_poly.pdbx_seq_one_letter_code
_entity_poly.pdbx_strand_id
1 'polypeptide(L)'
;VAYLKLKGKISEEALYRVMSDTITNSICTIGGMVCDGAKSSCAAKIAAALESAFTGLEMSLKQRVFQPGEGLTMDSVEDTIAAVGRMGRVGMKSTDVEILNIMLGH
;
A
#
# COMPACT_ATOMS: atom_id res chain seq x y z
N VAL A 1 9.17 0.95 -11.21
CA VAL A 1 8.92 2.14 -12.06
C VAL A 1 10.22 2.69 -12.60
N ALA A 2 11.23 2.88 -11.75
CA ALA A 2 12.54 3.41 -12.20
C ALA A 2 13.18 2.54 -13.29
N TYR A 3 13.12 1.23 -13.15
CA TYR A 3 13.64 0.31 -14.16
C TYR A 3 12.96 0.51 -15.51
N LEU A 4 11.63 0.65 -15.52
CA LEU A 4 10.87 0.87 -16.74
C LEU A 4 11.24 2.22 -17.39
N LYS A 5 11.47 3.24 -16.58
CA LYS A 5 11.91 4.56 -17.05
C LYS A 5 13.28 4.46 -17.73
N LEU A 6 14.23 3.77 -17.09
CA LEU A 6 15.58 3.60 -17.63
C LEU A 6 15.60 2.78 -18.91
N LYS A 7 14.67 1.83 -19.07
CA LYS A 7 14.54 1.02 -20.29
C LYS A 7 13.70 1.68 -21.37
N GLY A 8 13.23 2.90 -21.15
CA GLY A 8 12.42 3.62 -22.13
C GLY A 8 11.01 3.07 -22.32
N LYS A 9 10.51 2.27 -21.36
CA LYS A 9 9.17 1.66 -21.44
C LYS A 9 8.08 2.55 -20.88
N ILE A 10 8.44 3.62 -20.19
CA ILE A 10 7.52 4.63 -19.66
C ILE A 10 8.03 5.99 -20.12
N SER A 11 7.13 6.82 -20.68
CA SER A 11 7.46 8.18 -21.09
C SER A 11 7.60 9.10 -19.88
N GLU A 12 8.26 10.25 -20.06
CA GLU A 12 8.35 11.28 -19.01
C GLU A 12 6.96 11.73 -18.57
N GLU A 13 6.04 11.92 -19.51
CA GLU A 13 4.69 12.39 -19.22
C GLU A 13 3.90 11.39 -18.41
N ALA A 14 4.14 10.09 -18.59
CA ALA A 14 3.45 9.03 -17.87
C ALA A 14 4.08 8.73 -16.51
N LEU A 15 5.30 9.18 -16.24
CA LEU A 15 6.07 8.80 -15.07
C LEU A 15 5.31 9.08 -13.75
N TYR A 16 4.85 10.32 -13.56
CA TYR A 16 4.14 10.70 -12.35
C TYR A 16 2.85 9.90 -12.17
N ARG A 17 2.09 9.73 -13.26
CA ARG A 17 0.85 8.95 -13.23
C ARG A 17 1.11 7.52 -12.81
N VAL A 18 2.10 6.87 -13.41
CA VAL A 18 2.41 5.46 -13.09
C VAL A 18 2.90 5.32 -11.67
N MET A 19 3.72 6.24 -11.17
CA MET A 19 4.16 6.23 -9.77
C MET A 19 2.97 6.40 -8.82
N SER A 20 2.12 7.38 -9.08
CA SER A 20 0.96 7.67 -8.23
C SER A 20 -0.03 6.51 -8.22
N ASP A 21 -0.33 5.94 -9.38
CA ASP A 21 -1.25 4.79 -9.50
C ASP A 21 -0.67 3.56 -8.80
N THR A 22 0.63 3.32 -8.96
CA THR A 22 1.29 2.17 -8.33
C THR A 22 1.22 2.28 -6.82
N ILE A 23 1.51 3.45 -6.26
CA ILE A 23 1.40 3.69 -4.82
C ILE A 23 -0.04 3.48 -4.37
N THR A 24 -1.01 4.11 -5.03
CA THR A 24 -2.43 4.01 -4.68
C THR A 24 -2.90 2.55 -4.70
N ASN A 25 -2.63 1.84 -5.80
CA ASN A 25 -3.05 0.44 -5.92
C ASN A 25 -2.40 -0.44 -4.85
N SER A 26 -1.13 -0.20 -4.55
CA SER A 26 -0.38 -1.01 -3.60
C SER A 26 -0.89 -0.83 -2.18
N ILE A 27 -0.94 0.42 -1.70
CA ILE A 27 -1.28 0.69 -0.30
C ILE A 27 -2.76 0.46 -0.02
N CYS A 28 -3.65 0.66 -1.00
CA CYS A 28 -5.07 0.35 -0.82
C CYS A 28 -5.33 -1.15 -0.81
N THR A 29 -4.55 -1.93 -1.54
CA THR A 29 -4.68 -3.39 -1.54
C THR A 29 -4.31 -4.00 -0.19
N ILE A 30 -3.26 -3.51 0.45
CA ILE A 30 -2.76 -4.07 1.72
C ILE A 30 -3.19 -3.23 2.93
N GLY A 31 -4.03 -2.22 2.73
CA GLY A 31 -4.51 -1.40 3.84
C GLY A 31 -5.18 -2.26 4.92
N GLY A 32 -4.79 -2.06 6.17
CA GLY A 32 -5.28 -2.86 7.30
C GLY A 32 -4.39 -4.03 7.68
N MET A 33 -3.36 -4.33 6.90
CA MET A 33 -2.38 -5.35 7.28
C MET A 33 -1.54 -4.82 8.44
N VAL A 34 -1.54 -5.55 9.57
CA VAL A 34 -0.89 -5.10 10.80
C VAL A 34 0.36 -5.91 11.10
N CYS A 35 1.29 -5.28 11.83
CA CYS A 35 2.46 -5.98 12.36
C CYS A 35 2.05 -6.80 13.59
N ASP A 36 2.47 -8.06 13.62
CA ASP A 36 2.17 -8.97 14.72
C ASP A 36 3.40 -9.30 15.57
N GLY A 37 4.35 -8.37 15.65
CA GLY A 37 5.45 -8.42 16.60
C GLY A 37 6.80 -8.82 16.02
N ALA A 38 7.10 -8.45 14.78
CA ALA A 38 8.38 -8.71 14.12
C ALA A 38 8.78 -10.20 14.12
N LYS A 39 7.81 -11.06 13.86
CA LYS A 39 7.96 -12.51 13.78
C LYS A 39 7.95 -12.97 12.32
N SER A 40 7.98 -14.28 12.11
CA SER A 40 7.98 -14.88 10.76
C SER A 40 6.79 -14.40 9.92
N SER A 41 5.61 -14.27 10.54
CA SER A 41 4.42 -13.78 9.87
C SER A 41 4.56 -12.32 9.45
N CYS A 42 5.24 -11.50 10.26
CA CYS A 42 5.52 -10.11 9.88
C CYS A 42 6.46 -10.06 8.66
N ALA A 43 7.47 -10.91 8.63
CA ALA A 43 8.37 -11.01 7.48
C ALA A 43 7.61 -11.45 6.22
N ALA A 44 6.67 -12.38 6.34
CA ALA A 44 5.82 -12.81 5.23
C ALA A 44 4.96 -11.66 4.68
N LYS A 45 4.52 -10.75 5.55
CA LYS A 45 3.74 -9.57 5.13
C LYS A 45 4.57 -8.61 4.26
N ILE A 46 5.88 -8.54 4.48
CA ILE A 46 6.78 -7.74 3.63
C ILE A 46 6.80 -8.32 2.21
N ALA A 47 6.89 -9.64 2.06
CA ALA A 47 6.83 -10.29 0.76
C ALA A 47 5.48 -10.03 0.07
N ALA A 48 4.38 -10.12 0.81
CA ALA A 48 3.04 -9.82 0.29
C ALA A 48 2.93 -8.35 -0.15
N ALA A 49 3.52 -7.42 0.61
CA ALA A 49 3.53 -6.01 0.25
C ALA A 49 4.32 -5.76 -1.04
N LEU A 50 5.44 -6.44 -1.21
CA LEU A 50 6.24 -6.33 -2.43
C LEU A 50 5.46 -6.85 -3.65
N GLU A 51 4.78 -7.98 -3.53
CA GLU A 51 3.91 -8.49 -4.59
C GLU A 51 2.77 -7.53 -4.90
N SER A 52 2.18 -6.91 -3.87
CA SER A 52 1.16 -5.88 -4.04
C SER A 52 1.69 -4.69 -4.85
N ALA A 53 2.95 -4.29 -4.61
CA ALA A 53 3.56 -3.20 -5.35
C ALA A 53 3.72 -3.54 -6.84
N PHE A 54 4.18 -4.75 -7.16
CA PHE A 54 4.29 -5.20 -8.55
C PHE A 54 2.92 -5.33 -9.22
N THR A 55 1.93 -5.86 -8.52
CA THR A 55 0.56 -5.94 -9.02
C THR A 55 0.00 -4.53 -9.27
N GLY A 56 0.24 -3.60 -8.35
CA GLY A 56 -0.19 -2.21 -8.49
C GLY A 56 0.43 -1.53 -9.69
N LEU A 57 1.70 -1.79 -9.96
CA LEU A 57 2.39 -1.29 -11.15
C LEU A 57 1.78 -1.88 -12.43
N GLU A 58 1.56 -3.19 -12.46
CA GLU A 58 0.97 -3.87 -13.62
C GLU A 58 -0.43 -3.32 -13.92
N MET A 59 -1.24 -3.10 -12.89
CA MET A 59 -2.55 -2.45 -13.04
C MET A 59 -2.42 -1.08 -13.68
N SER A 60 -1.48 -0.26 -13.19
CA SER A 60 -1.26 1.09 -13.72
C SER A 60 -0.83 1.05 -15.19
N LEU A 61 0.02 0.11 -15.56
CA LEU A 61 0.45 -0.03 -16.96
C LEU A 61 -0.71 -0.39 -17.89
N LYS A 62 -1.74 -1.03 -17.34
CA LYS A 62 -3.01 -1.30 -18.05
C LYS A 62 -4.04 -0.19 -17.82
N GLN A 63 -3.62 0.95 -17.31
CA GLN A 63 -4.46 2.12 -17.01
C GLN A 63 -5.59 1.80 -16.03
N ARG A 64 -5.30 0.96 -15.04
CA ARG A 64 -6.24 0.60 -13.98
C ARG A 64 -5.71 1.11 -12.66
N VAL A 65 -6.55 1.80 -11.92
CA VAL A 65 -6.25 2.34 -10.60
C VAL A 65 -7.55 2.41 -9.81
N PHE A 66 -7.46 2.20 -8.50
CA PHE A 66 -8.63 2.38 -7.64
C PHE A 66 -9.09 3.83 -7.70
N GLN A 67 -10.41 4.00 -7.73
CA GLN A 67 -11.02 5.32 -7.90
C GLN A 67 -11.33 5.96 -6.55
N PRO A 68 -11.35 7.30 -6.49
CA PRO A 68 -11.78 8.00 -5.27
C PRO A 68 -13.12 7.48 -4.77
N GLY A 69 -13.20 7.22 -3.46
CA GLY A 69 -14.39 6.64 -2.84
C GLY A 69 -14.39 5.13 -2.77
N GLU A 70 -13.46 4.45 -3.43
CA GLU A 70 -13.28 3.01 -3.30
C GLU A 70 -12.37 2.72 -2.10
N GLY A 71 -12.95 2.26 -1.00
CA GLY A 71 -12.19 1.97 0.23
C GLY A 71 -11.45 3.22 0.73
N LEU A 72 -10.14 3.12 0.86
CA LEU A 72 -9.28 4.19 1.36
C LEU A 72 -8.79 5.14 0.27
N THR A 73 -9.16 4.91 -0.98
CA THR A 73 -8.69 5.71 -2.10
C THR A 73 -9.30 7.11 -2.07
N MET A 74 -8.46 8.12 -2.15
CA MET A 74 -8.84 9.54 -2.17
C MET A 74 -8.56 10.16 -3.54
N ASP A 75 -8.76 11.46 -3.69
CA ASP A 75 -8.62 12.17 -4.96
C ASP A 75 -7.17 12.26 -5.43
N SER A 76 -6.22 12.28 -4.51
CA SER A 76 -4.80 12.35 -4.82
C SER A 76 -4.03 11.24 -4.11
N VAL A 77 -2.84 10.92 -4.62
CA VAL A 77 -1.97 9.93 -3.98
C VAL A 77 -1.55 10.39 -2.58
N GLU A 78 -1.30 11.68 -2.41
CA GLU A 78 -0.93 12.26 -1.12
C GLU A 78 -2.06 12.09 -0.09
N ASP A 79 -3.29 12.36 -0.50
CA ASP A 79 -4.46 12.20 0.36
C ASP A 79 -4.73 10.73 0.68
N THR A 80 -4.48 9.83 -0.27
CA THR A 80 -4.60 8.39 -0.07
C THR A 80 -3.57 7.91 0.96
N ILE A 81 -2.32 8.36 0.85
CA ILE A 81 -1.27 8.06 1.83
C ILE A 81 -1.68 8.56 3.21
N ALA A 82 -2.20 9.78 3.30
CA ALA A 82 -2.67 10.36 4.56
C ALA A 82 -3.82 9.55 5.17
N ALA A 83 -4.75 9.09 4.34
CA ALA A 83 -5.88 8.27 4.80
C ALA A 83 -5.41 6.93 5.38
N VAL A 84 -4.49 6.25 4.70
CA VAL A 84 -3.91 4.99 5.18
C VAL A 84 -3.13 5.24 6.48
N GLY A 85 -2.37 6.33 6.56
CA GLY A 85 -1.65 6.71 7.76
C GLY A 85 -2.57 7.00 8.94
N ARG A 86 -3.70 7.67 8.70
CA ARG A 86 -4.69 7.94 9.73
C ARG A 86 -5.33 6.64 10.23
N MET A 87 -5.65 5.72 9.33
CA MET A 87 -6.16 4.40 9.71
C MET A 87 -5.17 3.69 10.61
N GLY A 88 -3.87 3.68 10.26
CA GLY A 88 -2.84 3.05 11.06
C GLY A 88 -2.63 3.71 12.41
N ARG A 89 -2.64 5.04 12.45
CA ARG A 89 -2.37 5.79 13.68
C ARG A 89 -3.55 5.82 14.64
N VAL A 90 -4.76 6.03 14.12
CA VAL A 90 -5.98 6.22 14.94
C VAL A 90 -6.82 4.95 14.96
N GLY A 91 -7.14 4.41 13.79
CA GLY A 91 -8.06 3.28 13.66
C GLY A 91 -7.49 1.97 14.19
N MET A 92 -6.18 1.79 14.11
CA MET A 92 -5.54 0.54 14.54
C MET A 92 -5.02 0.58 15.96
N LYS A 93 -5.24 1.67 16.71
CA LYS A 93 -4.69 1.83 18.05
C LYS A 93 -5.16 0.73 19.00
N SER A 94 -6.46 0.46 19.06
CA SER A 94 -7.00 -0.60 19.92
C SER A 94 -6.64 -1.99 19.39
N THR A 95 -6.53 -2.15 18.09
CA THR A 95 -6.09 -3.41 17.47
C THR A 95 -4.66 -3.73 17.88
N ASP A 96 -3.76 -2.76 17.84
CA ASP A 96 -2.37 -2.94 18.24
C ASP A 96 -2.25 -3.35 19.71
N VAL A 97 -3.06 -2.75 20.59
CA VAL A 97 -3.10 -3.11 22.00
C VAL A 97 -3.56 -4.57 22.18
N GLU A 98 -4.59 -4.97 21.45
CA GLU A 98 -5.11 -6.34 21.52
C GLU A 98 -4.10 -7.37 21.00
N ILE A 99 -3.41 -7.05 19.91
CA ILE A 99 -2.33 -7.91 19.38
C ILE A 99 -1.25 -8.11 20.44
N LEU A 100 -0.84 -7.03 21.10
CA LEU A 100 0.16 -7.09 22.16
C LEU A 100 -0.32 -7.99 23.31
N ASN A 101 -1.57 -7.86 23.71
CA ASN A 101 -2.15 -8.72 24.76
C ASN A 101 -2.12 -10.18 24.36
N ILE A 102 -2.49 -10.51 23.14
CA ILE A 102 -2.44 -11.88 22.63
C ILE A 102 -1.01 -12.43 22.68
N MET A 103 -0.04 -11.64 22.23
CA MET A 103 1.36 -12.05 22.22
C MET A 103 1.91 -12.30 23.62
N LEU A 104 1.44 -11.55 24.61
CA LEU A 104 1.87 -11.70 26.01
C LEU A 104 1.07 -12.76 26.77
N GLY A 105 0.11 -13.42 26.14
CA GLY A 105 -0.70 -14.46 26.75
C GLY A 105 -1.81 -13.95 27.66
N HIS A 106 -2.23 -12.71 27.46
CA HIS A 106 -3.33 -12.11 28.27
C HIS A 106 -4.71 -12.35 27.63
#